data_10ea6bfc59bad86b06504e10e0c2bb1c
#
_entry.id   10ea6bfc59bad86b06504e10e0c2bb1c
#
_cell.length_a   1.000
_cell.length_b   1.000
_cell.length_c   1.000
_cell.angle_alpha   90.00
_cell.angle_beta   90.00
_cell.angle_gamma   90.00
#
_symmetry.space_group_name_H-M   'P 1'
#
loop_
_entity.id
_entity.type
_entity.pdbx_description
1 polymer ?
#
loop_
_entity_poly.entity_id
_entity_poly.type
_entity_poly.pdbx_seq_one_letter_code
_entity_poly.pdbx_strand_id
1 'polypeptide(L)'
;MGLIVCEQSEVLHPLYITELNIHVYSLEELLYVIYENPILARESLISQPLFEFLDLELGLLQLSSYLQKMKKEQASNDEILLTLLDCTRMYSAVELNHYRKKLEAYRKLHRAEYLFEMANTLFEQKRYQRAADTYQKVLNFPKDTVVTDEFLASVHANLGS
;
A
#
# COMPACT_ATOMS: atom_id res chain seq x y z
N MET A 1 21.80 0.45 -6.43
CA MET A 1 21.35 -0.92 -6.69
C MET A 1 21.39 -1.23 -8.17
N GLY A 2 21.82 -2.41 -8.53
CA GLY A 2 21.95 -2.81 -9.91
C GLY A 2 20.60 -2.99 -10.61
N LEU A 3 20.66 -3.09 -11.94
CA LEU A 3 19.49 -3.33 -12.77
C LEU A 3 18.94 -4.73 -12.49
N ILE A 4 17.66 -4.80 -12.19
CA ILE A 4 16.95 -6.06 -12.05
C ILE A 4 16.38 -6.44 -13.42
N VAL A 5 16.83 -7.57 -13.93
CA VAL A 5 16.32 -8.12 -15.18
C VAL A 5 15.21 -9.10 -14.82
N CYS A 6 13.98 -8.77 -15.21
CA CYS A 6 12.85 -9.67 -15.03
C CYS A 6 12.86 -10.69 -16.16
N GLU A 7 13.18 -11.94 -15.84
CA GLU A 7 12.98 -13.02 -16.78
C GLU A 7 11.49 -13.26 -16.93
N GLN A 8 11.04 -13.46 -18.16
CA GLN A 8 9.65 -13.79 -18.45
C GLN A 8 9.38 -15.26 -18.18
N SER A 9 9.51 -15.65 -16.90
CA SER A 9 9.07 -16.96 -16.48
C SER A 9 7.57 -16.89 -16.16
N GLU A 10 6.87 -17.95 -16.47
CA GLU A 10 5.45 -18.06 -16.17
C GLU A 10 5.25 -18.10 -14.65
N VAL A 11 4.43 -17.18 -14.13
CA VAL A 11 4.07 -17.15 -12.72
C VAL A 11 2.92 -18.12 -12.50
N LEU A 12 3.17 -19.16 -11.69
CA LEU A 12 2.16 -20.18 -11.38
C LEU A 12 1.24 -19.74 -10.24
N HIS A 13 1.78 -19.00 -9.28
CA HIS A 13 1.03 -18.55 -8.12
C HIS A 13 1.14 -17.03 -8.02
N PRO A 14 0.19 -16.28 -8.63
CA PRO A 14 0.22 -14.82 -8.57
C PRO A 14 0.01 -14.32 -7.15
N LEU A 15 0.50 -13.12 -6.88
CA LEU A 15 0.22 -12.46 -5.60
C LEU A 15 -1.20 -11.93 -5.61
N TYR A 16 -2.01 -12.37 -4.67
CA TYR A 16 -3.36 -11.85 -4.49
C TYR A 16 -3.35 -10.68 -3.51
N ILE A 17 -3.82 -9.52 -3.96
CA ILE A 17 -3.96 -8.34 -3.13
C ILE A 17 -5.41 -8.23 -2.69
N THR A 18 -5.67 -8.63 -1.45
CA THR A 18 -7.01 -8.76 -0.89
C THR A 18 -7.78 -7.45 -0.93
N GLU A 19 -7.14 -6.34 -0.58
CA GLU A 19 -7.76 -5.01 -0.50
C GLU A 19 -8.30 -4.55 -1.84
N LEU A 20 -7.66 -4.95 -2.93
CA LEU A 20 -8.05 -4.56 -4.29
C LEU A 20 -8.75 -5.67 -5.05
N ASN A 21 -8.76 -6.89 -4.52
CA ASN A 21 -9.30 -8.08 -5.18
C ASN A 21 -8.69 -8.29 -6.58
N ILE A 22 -7.38 -8.18 -6.65
CA ILE A 22 -6.63 -8.38 -7.90
C ILE A 22 -5.49 -9.36 -7.69
N HIS A 23 -5.08 -9.99 -8.78
CA HIS A 23 -3.90 -10.86 -8.84
C HIS A 23 -2.80 -10.15 -9.62
N VAL A 24 -1.58 -10.23 -9.11
CA VAL A 24 -0.40 -9.62 -9.72
C VAL A 24 0.51 -10.74 -10.23
N TYR A 25 0.93 -10.63 -11.48
CA TYR A 25 1.67 -11.69 -12.18
C TYR A 25 3.13 -11.31 -12.50
N SER A 26 3.53 -10.06 -12.26
CA SER A 26 4.87 -9.60 -12.58
C SER A 26 5.33 -8.53 -11.60
N LEU A 27 6.64 -8.24 -11.62
CA LEU A 27 7.20 -7.15 -10.83
C LEU A 27 6.63 -5.80 -11.28
N GLU A 28 6.51 -5.59 -12.58
CA GLU A 28 5.99 -4.35 -13.15
C GLU A 28 4.55 -4.09 -12.69
N GLU A 29 3.70 -5.11 -12.70
CA GLU A 29 2.33 -4.99 -12.19
C GLU A 29 2.31 -4.67 -10.71
N LEU A 30 3.19 -5.32 -9.92
CA LEU A 30 3.31 -5.07 -8.49
C LEU A 30 3.69 -3.61 -8.22
N LEU A 31 4.72 -3.11 -8.91
CA LEU A 31 5.18 -1.74 -8.72
C LEU A 31 4.12 -0.73 -9.12
N TYR A 32 3.37 -1.00 -10.19
CA TYR A 32 2.27 -0.17 -10.62
C TYR A 32 1.18 -0.08 -9.53
N VAL A 33 0.80 -1.21 -8.96
CA VAL A 33 -0.21 -1.26 -7.89
C VAL A 33 0.26 -0.47 -6.67
N ILE A 34 1.53 -0.63 -6.28
CA ILE A 34 2.12 0.09 -5.16
C ILE A 34 2.07 1.60 -5.41
N TYR A 35 2.48 2.03 -6.59
CA TYR A 35 2.56 3.45 -6.93
C TYR A 35 1.17 4.10 -6.97
N GLU A 36 0.19 3.41 -7.54
CA GLU A 36 -1.17 3.94 -7.68
C GLU A 36 -2.00 3.89 -6.39
N ASN A 37 -1.61 3.04 -5.43
CA ASN A 37 -2.38 2.82 -4.20
C ASN A 37 -1.49 2.90 -2.96
N PRO A 38 -0.85 4.05 -2.71
CA PRO A 38 0.15 4.16 -1.64
C PRO A 38 -0.41 3.86 -0.25
N ILE A 39 -1.62 4.30 0.06
CA ILE A 39 -2.20 4.09 1.39
C ILE A 39 -2.50 2.61 1.65
N LEU A 40 -2.99 1.89 0.65
CA LEU A 40 -3.28 0.45 0.79
C LEU A 40 -1.99 -0.37 0.82
N ALA A 41 -1.00 -0.02 -0.01
CA ALA A 41 0.29 -0.68 -0.02
C ALA A 41 1.01 -0.52 1.33
N ARG A 42 0.99 0.69 1.87
CA ARG A 42 1.58 1.04 3.15
C ARG A 42 0.98 0.24 4.30
N GLU A 43 -0.34 0.04 4.28
CA GLU A 43 -1.05 -0.58 5.39
C GLU A 43 -0.86 -2.09 5.46
N SER A 44 -0.88 -2.80 4.34
CA SER A 44 -1.00 -4.25 4.38
C SER A 44 -0.12 -5.05 3.42
N LEU A 45 0.53 -4.40 2.46
CA LEU A 45 1.23 -5.14 1.41
C LEU A 45 2.54 -5.79 1.89
N ILE A 46 3.25 -5.16 2.82
CA ILE A 46 4.54 -5.66 3.31
C ILE A 46 4.30 -6.80 4.28
N SER A 47 4.28 -8.01 3.75
CA SER A 47 3.93 -9.22 4.48
C SER A 47 4.62 -10.43 3.87
N GLN A 48 4.49 -11.57 4.53
CA GLN A 48 5.10 -12.83 4.08
C GLN A 48 4.67 -13.22 2.65
N PRO A 49 3.40 -13.12 2.24
CA PRO A 49 3.02 -13.40 0.85
C PRO A 49 3.77 -12.60 -0.19
N LEU A 50 4.07 -11.32 0.08
CA LEU A 50 4.87 -10.50 -0.83
C LEU A 50 6.27 -11.06 -0.98
N PHE A 51 6.93 -11.39 0.13
CA PHE A 51 8.30 -11.91 0.11
C PHE A 51 8.36 -13.26 -0.60
N GLU A 52 7.38 -14.13 -0.38
CA GLU A 52 7.28 -15.41 -1.07
C GLU A 52 7.08 -15.23 -2.58
N PHE A 53 6.24 -14.27 -2.98
CA PHE A 53 6.02 -13.96 -4.38
C PHE A 53 7.33 -13.50 -5.05
N LEU A 54 8.06 -12.59 -4.42
CA LEU A 54 9.33 -12.10 -4.94
C LEU A 54 10.38 -13.22 -5.04
N ASP A 55 10.44 -14.07 -4.03
CA ASP A 55 11.42 -15.14 -3.90
C ASP A 55 11.08 -16.32 -4.81
N LEU A 56 9.91 -16.92 -4.60
CA LEU A 56 9.54 -18.19 -5.21
C LEU A 56 9.00 -18.04 -6.63
N GLU A 57 8.22 -17.01 -6.90
CA GLU A 57 7.58 -16.83 -8.19
C GLU A 57 8.40 -15.98 -9.16
N LEU A 58 8.98 -14.89 -8.68
CA LEU A 58 9.77 -14.00 -9.52
C LEU A 58 11.27 -14.34 -9.52
N GLY A 59 11.71 -15.18 -8.60
CA GLY A 59 13.12 -15.56 -8.51
C GLY A 59 14.06 -14.44 -8.07
N LEU A 60 13.51 -13.39 -7.43
CA LEU A 60 14.27 -12.23 -6.99
C LEU A 60 14.76 -12.43 -5.55
N LEU A 61 15.59 -13.46 -5.34
CA LEU A 61 16.06 -13.88 -4.02
C LEU A 61 16.80 -12.78 -3.27
N GLN A 62 17.65 -12.05 -3.95
CA GLN A 62 18.45 -11.00 -3.33
C GLN A 62 17.57 -9.83 -2.88
N LEU A 63 16.62 -9.44 -3.73
CA LEU A 63 15.67 -8.38 -3.39
C LEU A 63 14.81 -8.79 -2.19
N SER A 64 14.25 -9.99 -2.24
CA SER A 64 13.43 -10.51 -1.13
C SER A 64 14.22 -10.55 0.17
N SER A 65 15.45 -11.07 0.14
CA SER A 65 16.32 -11.12 1.32
C SER A 65 16.63 -9.74 1.86
N TYR A 66 16.89 -8.78 0.98
CA TYR A 66 17.19 -7.41 1.38
C TYR A 66 16.00 -6.75 2.07
N LEU A 67 14.79 -6.91 1.51
CA LEU A 67 13.59 -6.36 2.09
C LEU A 67 13.24 -7.01 3.44
N GLN A 68 13.44 -8.32 3.55
CA GLN A 68 13.22 -9.04 4.81
C GLN A 68 14.22 -8.58 5.88
N LYS A 69 15.46 -8.31 5.49
CA LYS A 69 16.47 -7.78 6.38
C LYS A 69 16.08 -6.38 6.87
N MET A 70 15.60 -5.52 5.97
CA MET A 70 15.08 -4.20 6.35
C MET A 70 13.98 -4.32 7.40
N LYS A 71 13.06 -5.26 7.21
CA LYS A 71 11.96 -5.49 8.16
C LYS A 71 12.47 -5.97 9.51
N LYS A 72 13.45 -6.85 9.53
CA LYS A 72 14.09 -7.32 10.77
C LYS A 72 14.80 -6.19 11.52
N GLU A 73 15.39 -5.26 10.79
CA GLU A 73 16.06 -4.08 11.34
C GLU A 73 15.09 -2.96 11.68
N GLN A 74 13.78 -3.25 11.65
CA GLN A 74 12.70 -2.35 12.01
C GLN A 74 12.57 -1.13 11.09
N ALA A 75 12.98 -1.25 9.83
CA ALA A 75 12.68 -0.25 8.83
C ALA A 75 11.15 -0.12 8.67
N SER A 76 10.70 1.10 8.43
CA SER A 76 9.27 1.34 8.23
C SER A 76 8.77 0.71 6.93
N ASN A 77 7.48 0.44 6.85
CA ASN A 77 6.87 -0.01 5.61
C ASN A 77 7.08 1.00 4.49
N ASP A 78 7.09 2.29 4.81
CA ASP A 78 7.34 3.37 3.86
C ASP A 78 8.72 3.23 3.20
N GLU A 79 9.76 2.96 3.98
CA GLU A 79 11.11 2.75 3.47
C GLU A 79 11.19 1.52 2.58
N ILE A 80 10.54 0.44 2.98
CA ILE A 80 10.49 -0.81 2.19
C ILE A 80 9.79 -0.58 0.87
N LEU A 81 8.67 0.14 0.85
CA LEU A 81 7.95 0.47 -0.37
C LEU A 81 8.79 1.32 -1.32
N LEU A 82 9.49 2.33 -0.79
CA LEU A 82 10.37 3.17 -1.60
C LEU A 82 11.52 2.39 -2.18
N THR A 83 12.12 1.49 -1.39
CA THR A 83 13.19 0.60 -1.87
C THR A 83 12.67 -0.29 -3.00
N LEU A 84 11.47 -0.84 -2.83
CA LEU A 84 10.87 -1.70 -3.84
C LEU A 84 10.58 -0.94 -5.13
N LEU A 85 10.04 0.28 -5.05
CA LEU A 85 9.80 1.12 -6.22
C LEU A 85 11.09 1.53 -6.93
N ASP A 86 12.19 1.66 -6.19
CA ASP A 86 13.49 2.05 -6.72
C ASP A 86 14.31 0.86 -7.24
N CYS A 87 13.82 -0.37 -7.12
CA CYS A 87 14.59 -1.55 -7.51
C CYS A 87 14.72 -1.72 -9.03
N THR A 88 13.92 -0.99 -9.80
CA THR A 88 14.00 -0.93 -11.26
C THR A 88 14.13 0.53 -11.69
N ARG A 89 14.18 0.78 -13.00
CA ARG A 89 14.16 2.13 -13.56
C ARG A 89 12.77 2.55 -14.03
N MET A 90 11.75 1.89 -13.55
CA MET A 90 10.36 2.17 -13.95
C MET A 90 9.90 3.57 -13.51
N TYR A 91 10.41 4.05 -12.38
CA TYR A 91 10.04 5.36 -11.83
C TYR A 91 11.26 6.27 -11.74
N SER A 92 11.08 7.54 -12.09
CA SER A 92 12.10 8.57 -12.01
C SER A 92 12.31 9.03 -10.57
N ALA A 93 13.41 9.75 -10.33
CA ALA A 93 13.69 10.36 -9.02
C ALA A 93 12.57 11.33 -8.61
N VAL A 94 11.99 12.05 -9.57
CA VAL A 94 10.89 12.98 -9.34
C VAL A 94 9.63 12.22 -8.88
N GLU A 95 9.31 11.13 -9.54
CA GLU A 95 8.16 10.28 -9.20
C GLU A 95 8.33 9.65 -7.83
N LEU A 96 9.53 9.14 -7.51
CA LEU A 96 9.82 8.57 -6.19
C LEU A 96 9.75 9.62 -5.08
N ASN A 97 10.22 10.83 -5.35
CA ASN A 97 10.11 11.92 -4.38
C ASN A 97 8.65 12.32 -4.14
N HIS A 98 7.85 12.33 -5.19
CA HIS A 98 6.41 12.58 -5.08
C HIS A 98 5.72 11.52 -4.21
N TYR A 99 6.05 10.26 -4.43
CA TYR A 99 5.54 9.15 -3.63
C TYR A 99 5.97 9.28 -2.16
N ARG A 100 7.24 9.61 -1.92
CA ARG A 100 7.77 9.84 -0.57
C ARG A 100 6.98 10.91 0.16
N LYS A 101 6.67 12.01 -0.50
CA LYS A 101 5.88 13.09 0.09
C LYS A 101 4.47 12.66 0.47
N LYS A 102 3.84 11.82 -0.35
CA LYS A 102 2.53 11.24 -0.02
C LYS A 102 2.61 10.39 1.25
N LEU A 103 3.62 9.54 1.36
CA LEU A 103 3.80 8.70 2.55
C LEU A 103 4.04 9.56 3.80
N GLU A 104 4.85 10.60 3.69
CA GLU A 104 5.10 11.53 4.81
C GLU A 104 3.80 12.23 5.24
N ALA A 105 2.97 12.63 4.30
CA ALA A 105 1.67 13.24 4.60
C ALA A 105 0.77 12.27 5.38
N TYR A 106 0.71 11.01 4.98
CA TYR A 106 -0.07 10.00 5.69
C TYR A 106 0.41 9.79 7.12
N ARG A 107 1.73 9.82 7.37
CA ARG A 107 2.27 9.66 8.72
C ARG A 107 1.87 10.78 9.67
N LYS A 108 1.59 11.96 9.15
CA LYS A 108 1.20 13.14 9.94
C LYS A 108 -0.29 13.18 10.25
N LEU A 109 -1.10 12.35 9.61
CA LEU A 109 -2.53 12.34 9.82
C LEU A 109 -2.90 11.71 11.17
N HIS A 110 -3.93 12.23 11.80
CA HIS A 110 -4.61 11.54 12.89
C HIS A 110 -5.11 10.19 12.40
N ARG A 111 -5.09 9.18 13.26
CA ARG A 111 -5.50 7.82 12.88
C ARG A 111 -6.90 7.79 12.23
N ALA A 112 -7.83 8.59 12.74
CA ALA A 112 -9.18 8.69 12.17
C ALA A 112 -9.17 9.26 10.76
N GLU A 113 -8.37 10.30 10.50
CA GLU A 113 -8.20 10.88 9.16
C GLU A 113 -7.56 9.89 8.20
N TYR A 114 -6.56 9.15 8.68
CA TYR A 114 -5.87 8.11 7.90
C TYR A 114 -6.85 7.02 7.48
N LEU A 115 -7.65 6.51 8.40
CA LEU A 115 -8.66 5.50 8.10
C LEU A 115 -9.74 6.04 7.16
N PHE A 116 -10.09 7.30 7.29
CA PHE A 116 -11.04 7.95 6.39
C PHE A 116 -10.50 7.99 4.96
N GLU A 117 -9.24 8.39 4.77
CA GLU A 117 -8.59 8.38 3.47
C GLU A 117 -8.52 6.96 2.88
N MET A 118 -8.22 5.96 3.73
CA MET A 118 -8.20 4.57 3.32
C MET A 118 -9.59 4.11 2.85
N ALA A 119 -10.63 4.45 3.58
CA ALA A 119 -12.00 4.10 3.22
C ALA A 119 -12.40 4.75 1.89
N ASN A 120 -12.04 6.02 1.70
CA ASN A 120 -12.30 6.73 0.44
C ASN A 120 -11.59 6.05 -0.74
N THR A 121 -10.35 5.61 -0.55
CA THR A 121 -9.59 4.89 -1.57
C THR A 121 -10.25 3.56 -1.91
N LEU A 122 -10.68 2.80 -0.90
CA LEU A 122 -11.40 1.54 -1.11
C LEU A 122 -12.71 1.77 -1.86
N PHE A 123 -13.42 2.84 -1.55
CA PHE A 123 -14.65 3.20 -2.25
C PHE A 123 -14.38 3.52 -3.73
N GLU A 124 -13.34 4.30 -4.01
CA GLU A 124 -12.92 4.62 -5.38
C GLU A 124 -12.55 3.37 -6.17
N GLN A 125 -11.97 2.37 -5.50
CA GLN A 125 -11.62 1.08 -6.10
C GLN A 125 -12.82 0.12 -6.15
N LYS A 126 -14.02 0.60 -5.85
CA LYS A 126 -15.27 -0.17 -5.85
C LYS A 126 -15.30 -1.31 -4.84
N ARG A 127 -14.46 -1.22 -3.80
CA ARG A 127 -14.46 -2.17 -2.68
C ARG A 127 -15.41 -1.68 -1.59
N TYR A 128 -16.70 -1.67 -1.91
CA TYR A 128 -17.72 -1.00 -1.11
C TYR A 128 -17.88 -1.58 0.29
N GLN A 129 -17.83 -2.90 0.42
CA GLN A 129 -17.99 -3.53 1.73
C GLN A 129 -16.82 -3.19 2.65
N ARG A 130 -15.59 -3.28 2.13
CA ARG A 130 -14.39 -2.90 2.89
C ARG A 130 -14.38 -1.43 3.21
N ALA A 131 -14.82 -0.59 2.29
CA ALA A 131 -14.95 0.84 2.52
C ALA A 131 -15.94 1.12 3.66
N ALA A 132 -17.12 0.49 3.62
CA ALA A 132 -18.14 0.64 4.65
C ALA A 132 -17.60 0.21 6.02
N ASP A 133 -16.93 -0.94 6.09
CA ASP A 133 -16.34 -1.44 7.34
C ASP A 133 -15.30 -0.46 7.89
N THR A 134 -14.50 0.15 7.01
CA THR A 134 -13.47 1.12 7.41
C THR A 134 -14.11 2.43 7.88
N TYR A 135 -15.15 2.92 7.19
CA TYR A 135 -15.91 4.08 7.65
C TYR A 135 -16.50 3.86 9.04
N GLN A 136 -17.02 2.66 9.31
CA GLN A 136 -17.55 2.32 10.64
C GLN A 136 -16.46 2.40 11.72
N LYS A 137 -15.24 1.98 11.42
CA LYS A 137 -14.11 2.11 12.34
C LYS A 137 -13.83 3.58 12.66
N VAL A 138 -13.94 4.47 11.66
CA VAL A 138 -13.76 5.91 11.86
C VAL A 138 -14.84 6.47 12.78
N LEU A 139 -16.08 6.05 12.57
CA LEU A 139 -17.23 6.52 13.39
C LEU A 139 -17.13 6.09 14.86
N ASN A 140 -16.36 5.04 15.15
CA ASN A 140 -16.15 4.56 16.51
C ASN A 140 -15.07 5.32 17.28
N PHE A 141 -14.35 6.26 16.64
CA PHE A 141 -13.36 7.07 17.33
C PHE A 141 -14.03 8.05 18.30
N PRO A 142 -13.44 8.27 19.49
CA PRO A 142 -13.93 9.30 20.39
C PRO A 142 -13.71 10.68 19.80
N LYS A 143 -14.60 11.62 20.13
CA LYS A 143 -14.47 13.00 19.68
C LYS A 143 -13.26 13.66 20.33
N ASP A 144 -12.53 14.45 19.53
CA ASP A 144 -11.38 15.24 19.99
C ASP A 144 -11.24 16.49 19.11
N THR A 145 -10.04 17.10 19.07
CA THR A 145 -9.78 18.30 18.27
C THR A 145 -9.82 18.03 16.76
N VAL A 146 -9.59 16.79 16.33
CA VAL A 146 -9.62 16.36 14.92
C VAL A 146 -10.95 15.67 14.61
N VAL A 147 -11.39 14.74 15.48
CA VAL A 147 -12.65 14.02 15.32
C VAL A 147 -13.78 14.88 15.84
N THR A 148 -14.22 15.83 15.03
CA THR A 148 -15.28 16.77 15.31
C THR A 148 -16.61 16.27 14.76
N ASP A 149 -17.71 16.91 15.14
CA ASP A 149 -19.03 16.61 14.57
C ASP A 149 -19.05 16.81 13.06
N GLU A 150 -18.36 17.84 12.54
CA GLU A 150 -18.25 18.10 11.11
C GLU A 150 -17.50 16.97 10.39
N PHE A 151 -16.41 16.49 11.00
CA PHE A 151 -15.65 15.37 10.46
C PHE A 151 -16.51 14.10 10.40
N LEU A 152 -17.22 13.77 11.49
CA LEU A 152 -18.10 12.61 11.54
C LEU A 152 -19.26 12.72 10.55
N ALA A 153 -19.78 13.93 10.35
CA ALA A 153 -20.82 14.18 9.34
C ALA A 153 -20.30 13.86 7.94
N SER A 154 -19.04 14.22 7.63
CA SER A 154 -18.41 13.88 6.35
C SER A 154 -18.28 12.37 6.15
N VAL A 155 -17.93 11.64 7.22
CA VAL A 155 -17.83 10.18 7.18
C VAL A 155 -19.19 9.56 6.92
N HIS A 156 -20.25 10.03 7.61
CA HIS A 156 -21.62 9.55 7.39
C HIS A 156 -22.09 9.82 5.95
N ALA A 157 -21.76 10.99 5.40
CA ALA A 157 -22.13 11.34 4.04
C ALA A 157 -21.51 10.36 3.04
N ASN A 158 -20.23 10.03 3.22
CA ASN A 158 -19.53 9.10 2.34
C ASN A 158 -20.03 7.66 2.51
N LEU A 159 -20.34 7.26 3.74
CA LEU A 159 -20.87 5.92 4.04
C LEU A 159 -22.26 5.72 3.41
N GLY A 160 -23.07 6.78 3.37
CA GLY A 160 -24.42 6.74 2.79
C GLY A 160 -24.46 6.86 1.26
N SER A 161 -23.32 7.03 0.61
CA SER A 161 -23.25 7.24 -0.85
C SER A 161 -23.34 5.95 -1.66
#